data_7e70d649bec1c369da0a5fbd2eac42c8
#
_entry.id   7e70d649bec1c369da0a5fbd2eac42c8
#
_cell.length_a   1.000
_cell.length_b   1.000
_cell.length_c   1.000
_cell.angle_alpha   90.00
_cell.angle_beta   90.00
_cell.angle_gamma   90.00
#
_symmetry.space_group_name_H-M   'P 1'
#
loop_
_entity.id
_entity.type
_entity.pdbx_description
1 polymer ?
#
loop_
_entity_poly.entity_id
_entity_poly.type
_entity_poly.pdbx_seq_one_letter_code
_entity_poly.pdbx_strand_id
1 'polypeptide(L)'
;MRTDTEHAPGRSGRAPGRFALGAAGCAITLFSGAACATTDEPEPAQGTVGNPVQLGDVQTVERHDLEAVFAEAGVNGTFVLFDAGDRSAVVVNLDEASERAVPASTFKLPNTLIALQTGEVSDVDDVISPESGDDLSLREALPTSDVPVHQEVADRIGFDRMSTWVDRFDYGNRNVGEEGAMDRFWLEGPLEISAMEQATFVAELAREELPVHVEHQRALRDLLLVEEGPGHQLFARTGLGVDVDPVPGWWVGWVEQGSDLHTFALRLEVEDQEDAELRESLGRELLVALDVLPAA
;
A
#
# COMPACT_ATOMS: atom_id res chain seq x y z
N MET A 1 -27.11 21.10 49.02
CA MET A 1 -26.09 21.89 49.74
C MET A 1 -25.04 22.16 48.67
N ARG A 2 -25.15 23.29 47.96
CA ARG A 2 -24.42 24.58 48.11
C ARG A 2 -22.91 24.30 48.21
N THR A 3 -21.98 24.84 47.42
CA THR A 3 -21.87 26.22 46.88
C THR A 3 -20.84 26.22 45.74
N ASP A 4 -21.15 26.95 44.72
CA ASP A 4 -20.45 27.85 43.85
C ASP A 4 -19.10 28.41 44.36
N THR A 5 -18.15 28.65 43.45
CA THR A 5 -17.59 29.98 43.22
C THR A 5 -16.74 30.06 41.95
N GLU A 6 -17.17 30.98 41.06
CA GLU A 6 -16.46 31.64 39.99
C GLU A 6 -15.17 32.33 40.44
N HIS A 7 -14.21 32.49 39.54
CA HIS A 7 -13.53 33.79 39.31
C HIS A 7 -12.65 33.79 38.05
N ALA A 8 -13.00 34.59 37.06
CA ALA A 8 -12.10 35.30 36.16
C ALA A 8 -12.13 36.79 36.59
N PRO A 9 -11.37 37.78 36.02
CA PRO A 9 -10.46 37.81 34.87
C PRO A 9 -9.19 38.70 35.13
N GLY A 10 -8.33 38.86 34.10
CA GLY A 10 -7.25 39.85 34.15
C GLY A 10 -6.65 40.21 32.78
N ARG A 11 -7.13 41.32 32.18
CA ARG A 11 -6.57 42.01 31.00
C ARG A 11 -5.43 42.95 31.38
N SER A 12 -4.42 43.11 30.47
CA SER A 12 -3.73 44.37 30.12
C SER A 12 -2.67 44.01 29.05
N GLY A 13 -2.55 44.53 27.85
CA GLY A 13 -2.78 45.88 27.39
C GLY A 13 -1.46 46.64 27.32
N ARG A 14 -0.79 46.67 26.13
CA ARG A 14 0.02 47.81 25.65
C ARG A 14 0.60 47.60 24.24
N ALA A 15 0.20 48.48 23.33
CA ALA A 15 0.93 48.95 22.16
C ALA A 15 1.36 50.41 22.50
N PRO A 16 1.96 51.24 21.59
CA PRO A 16 2.90 51.00 20.47
C PRO A 16 4.15 51.92 20.58
N GLY A 17 5.16 51.70 19.73
CA GLY A 17 6.29 52.58 19.58
C GLY A 17 6.57 52.91 18.11
N ARG A 18 6.18 54.11 17.68
CA ARG A 18 6.64 54.75 16.43
C ARG A 18 7.94 55.48 16.68
N PHE A 19 8.89 55.44 15.78
CA PHE A 19 9.83 56.53 15.48
C PHE A 19 10.29 56.45 14.02
N ALA A 20 10.46 57.52 13.48
CA ALA A 20 10.38 58.32 12.34
C ALA A 20 11.73 58.51 11.63
N LEU A 21 11.64 58.71 10.33
CA LEU A 21 12.41 59.60 9.42
C LEU A 21 13.95 59.59 9.42
N GLY A 22 14.47 59.36 8.23
CA GLY A 22 15.76 59.88 7.72
C GLY A 22 15.74 59.92 6.22
N ALA A 23 15.57 61.13 5.65
CA ALA A 23 15.63 61.40 4.19
C ALA A 23 16.99 61.97 3.79
N ALA A 24 17.51 61.53 2.65
CA ALA A 24 18.46 62.20 1.75
C ALA A 24 18.66 61.26 0.54
N GLY A 25 18.44 61.57 -0.73
CA GLY A 25 18.66 62.73 -1.49
C GLY A 25 19.38 62.37 -2.80
N CYS A 26 18.70 62.52 -3.96
CA CYS A 26 19.21 62.75 -5.30
C CYS A 26 20.19 61.79 -6.01
N ALA A 27 19.70 61.15 -7.11
CA ALA A 27 20.22 61.51 -8.48
C ALA A 27 19.35 60.80 -9.54
N ILE A 28 18.75 61.58 -10.40
CA ILE A 28 18.02 61.17 -11.60
C ILE A 28 19.02 60.91 -12.71
N THR A 29 19.01 59.71 -13.26
CA THR A 29 19.55 59.42 -14.60
C THR A 29 18.50 58.67 -15.40
N LEU A 30 17.90 59.38 -16.35
CA LEU A 30 17.01 58.84 -17.37
C LEU A 30 17.80 58.01 -18.36
N PHE A 31 17.56 56.69 -18.37
CA PHE A 31 17.86 55.82 -19.48
C PHE A 31 16.55 55.26 -20.04
N SER A 32 16.20 55.73 -21.24
CA SER A 32 15.18 55.11 -22.09
C SER A 32 15.70 53.75 -22.56
N GLY A 33 15.24 52.68 -21.95
CA GLY A 33 15.42 51.34 -22.44
C GLY A 33 14.05 50.76 -22.79
N ALA A 34 13.86 50.45 -24.07
CA ALA A 34 12.68 49.72 -24.54
C ALA A 34 12.60 48.40 -23.82
N ALA A 35 11.58 48.22 -22.97
CA ALA A 35 11.22 46.94 -22.37
C ALA A 35 10.58 46.06 -23.45
N CYS A 36 11.33 45.08 -23.97
CA CYS A 36 10.75 43.88 -24.52
C CYS A 36 10.09 43.14 -23.36
N ALA A 37 8.77 43.13 -23.32
CA ALA A 37 8.04 42.20 -22.46
C ALA A 37 8.29 40.81 -23.00
N THR A 38 9.21 40.08 -22.38
CA THR A 38 9.21 38.65 -22.46
C THR A 38 8.06 38.17 -21.59
N THR A 39 7.01 37.65 -22.22
CA THR A 39 6.03 36.80 -21.56
C THR A 39 6.77 35.60 -21.06
N ASP A 40 7.09 35.54 -19.75
CA ASP A 40 7.41 34.34 -19.05
C ASP A 40 6.15 33.47 -19.09
N GLU A 41 6.05 32.61 -20.10
CA GLU A 41 5.23 31.40 -19.97
C GLU A 41 5.90 30.58 -18.88
N PRO A 42 5.17 30.14 -17.84
CA PRO A 42 5.74 29.20 -16.89
C PRO A 42 6.18 27.94 -17.68
N GLU A 43 7.48 27.66 -17.68
CA GLU A 43 7.97 26.34 -18.12
C GLU A 43 7.11 25.28 -17.41
N PRO A 44 6.59 24.27 -18.15
CA PRO A 44 5.91 23.17 -17.51
C PRO A 44 6.90 22.57 -16.51
N ALA A 45 6.47 22.43 -15.26
CA ALA A 45 7.24 21.76 -14.24
C ALA A 45 7.66 20.41 -14.82
N GLN A 46 8.96 20.26 -15.09
CA GLN A 46 9.51 18.97 -15.52
C GLN A 46 9.32 18.03 -14.35
N GLY A 47 8.32 17.15 -14.46
CA GLY A 47 8.04 16.08 -13.49
C GLY A 47 9.32 15.28 -13.33
N THR A 48 9.90 15.33 -12.13
CA THR A 48 11.22 14.78 -11.91
C THR A 48 11.10 13.29 -11.64
N VAL A 49 11.56 12.50 -12.60
CA VAL A 49 11.93 11.11 -12.36
C VAL A 49 13.20 11.14 -11.53
N GLY A 50 13.19 10.50 -10.37
CA GLY A 50 14.37 10.39 -9.51
C GLY A 50 15.52 9.66 -10.19
N ASN A 51 16.76 9.90 -9.73
CA ASN A 51 17.89 9.09 -10.17
C ASN A 51 17.73 7.66 -9.62
N PRO A 52 18.06 6.62 -10.42
CA PRO A 52 18.01 5.24 -9.93
C PRO A 52 18.82 5.05 -8.65
N VAL A 53 18.23 4.43 -7.65
CA VAL A 53 18.83 4.08 -6.36
C VAL A 53 18.80 2.56 -6.22
N GLN A 54 19.87 1.98 -5.66
CA GLN A 54 19.95 0.56 -5.39
C GLN A 54 19.39 0.27 -3.98
N LEU A 55 18.27 -0.43 -3.89
CA LEU A 55 17.70 -0.93 -2.64
C LEU A 55 17.92 -2.45 -2.56
N GLY A 56 18.88 -2.86 -1.75
CA GLY A 56 19.31 -4.26 -1.76
C GLY A 56 19.86 -4.65 -3.14
N ASP A 57 19.22 -5.62 -3.79
CA ASP A 57 19.52 -6.08 -5.15
C ASP A 57 18.50 -5.59 -6.21
N VAL A 58 17.59 -4.68 -5.84
CA VAL A 58 16.58 -4.06 -6.71
C VAL A 58 17.03 -2.68 -7.16
N GLN A 59 17.04 -2.44 -8.47
CA GLN A 59 17.25 -1.11 -9.03
C GLN A 59 15.93 -0.32 -8.96
N THR A 60 15.88 0.73 -8.16
CA THR A 60 14.66 1.50 -7.89
C THR A 60 14.70 2.87 -8.53
N VAL A 61 13.62 3.28 -9.17
CA VAL A 61 13.41 4.61 -9.74
C VAL A 61 12.20 5.25 -9.08
N GLU A 62 12.38 6.40 -8.46
CA GLU A 62 11.29 7.15 -7.85
C GLU A 62 10.59 8.06 -8.88
N ARG A 63 9.26 8.09 -8.85
CA ARG A 63 8.40 8.86 -9.74
C ARG A 63 7.68 9.98 -8.96
N HIS A 64 8.42 11.06 -8.67
CA HIS A 64 7.87 12.25 -7.99
C HIS A 64 6.73 12.93 -8.77
N ASP A 65 6.69 12.77 -10.10
CA ASP A 65 5.61 13.28 -10.94
C ASP A 65 4.27 12.58 -10.68
N LEU A 66 4.27 11.37 -10.12
CA LEU A 66 3.08 10.61 -9.80
C LEU A 66 2.59 10.79 -8.36
N GLU A 67 3.33 11.50 -7.51
CA GLU A 67 2.87 11.85 -6.14
C GLU A 67 1.58 12.68 -6.15
N ALA A 68 1.36 13.44 -7.25
CA ALA A 68 0.14 14.21 -7.45
C ALA A 68 -1.14 13.36 -7.39
N VAL A 69 -1.08 12.07 -7.76
CA VAL A 69 -2.23 11.15 -7.71
C VAL A 69 -2.77 11.02 -6.28
N PHE A 70 -1.89 10.85 -5.30
CA PHE A 70 -2.28 10.79 -3.89
C PHE A 70 -2.71 12.18 -3.36
N ALA A 71 -1.96 13.23 -3.72
CA ALA A 71 -2.25 14.59 -3.25
C ALA A 71 -3.60 15.12 -3.77
N GLU A 72 -3.98 14.83 -5.03
CA GLU A 72 -5.26 15.21 -5.61
C GLU A 72 -6.43 14.44 -5.01
N ALA A 73 -6.19 13.19 -4.59
CA ALA A 73 -7.15 12.38 -3.87
C ALA A 73 -7.27 12.77 -2.38
N GLY A 74 -6.32 13.56 -1.85
CA GLY A 74 -6.30 14.01 -0.47
C GLY A 74 -5.86 12.93 0.54
N VAL A 75 -5.16 11.88 0.09
CA VAL A 75 -4.70 10.77 0.90
C VAL A 75 -3.17 10.66 0.91
N ASN A 76 -2.61 10.09 1.96
CA ASN A 76 -1.21 9.66 1.99
C ASN A 76 -1.11 8.23 1.48
N GLY A 77 -0.05 7.95 0.73
CA GLY A 77 0.15 6.58 0.25
C GLY A 77 1.40 6.40 -0.58
N THR A 78 1.70 5.15 -0.86
CA THR A 78 2.83 4.75 -1.70
C THR A 78 2.38 3.71 -2.72
N PHE A 79 3.11 3.65 -3.82
CA PHE A 79 2.90 2.65 -4.86
C PHE A 79 4.23 2.09 -5.33
N VAL A 80 4.29 0.79 -5.49
CA VAL A 80 5.43 0.05 -6.04
C VAL A 80 4.95 -0.72 -7.26
N LEU A 81 5.62 -0.53 -8.38
CA LEU A 81 5.56 -1.41 -9.55
C LEU A 81 6.89 -2.14 -9.65
N PHE A 82 6.87 -3.46 -9.56
CA PHE A 82 8.07 -4.29 -9.56
C PHE A 82 8.11 -5.19 -10.79
N ASP A 83 9.22 -5.14 -11.50
CA ASP A 83 9.56 -6.06 -12.58
C ASP A 83 10.52 -7.13 -12.04
N ALA A 84 10.01 -8.34 -11.88
CA ALA A 84 10.78 -9.46 -11.36
C ALA A 84 11.82 -9.99 -12.36
N GLY A 85 11.65 -9.74 -13.67
CA GLY A 85 12.57 -10.15 -14.72
C GLY A 85 13.90 -9.38 -14.64
N ASP A 86 13.79 -8.06 -14.54
CA ASP A 86 14.94 -7.14 -14.50
C ASP A 86 15.36 -6.78 -13.06
N ARG A 87 14.64 -7.25 -12.04
CA ARG A 87 14.80 -6.86 -10.62
C ARG A 87 14.84 -5.35 -10.46
N SER A 88 13.88 -4.68 -11.08
CA SER A 88 13.72 -3.24 -11.03
C SER A 88 12.37 -2.85 -10.45
N ALA A 89 12.31 -1.70 -9.80
CA ALA A 89 11.09 -1.13 -9.26
C ALA A 89 10.92 0.33 -9.68
N VAL A 90 9.68 0.68 -9.98
CA VAL A 90 9.23 2.07 -10.03
C VAL A 90 8.43 2.33 -8.76
N VAL A 91 8.76 3.39 -8.05
CA VAL A 91 8.16 3.68 -6.74
C VAL A 91 7.64 5.11 -6.72
N VAL A 92 6.50 5.31 -6.11
CA VAL A 92 5.94 6.62 -5.73
C VAL A 92 5.96 6.69 -4.21
N ASN A 93 6.54 7.75 -3.64
CA ASN A 93 6.80 7.93 -2.21
C ASN A 93 7.67 6.79 -1.64
N LEU A 94 8.95 6.86 -1.93
CA LEU A 94 9.93 5.80 -1.66
C LEU A 94 10.13 5.52 -0.17
N ASP A 95 10.11 6.55 0.66
CA ASP A 95 10.28 6.39 2.11
C ASP A 95 9.13 5.53 2.68
N GLU A 96 7.89 5.85 2.33
CA GLU A 96 6.69 5.12 2.73
C GLU A 96 6.64 3.69 2.15
N ALA A 97 7.23 3.48 0.96
CA ALA A 97 7.28 2.15 0.33
C ALA A 97 8.09 1.15 1.14
N SER A 98 9.05 1.62 1.93
CA SER A 98 9.93 0.83 2.79
C SER A 98 9.39 0.66 4.21
N GLU A 99 8.43 1.47 4.62
CA GLU A 99 7.80 1.37 5.93
C GLU A 99 6.85 0.18 5.98
N ARG A 100 6.90 -0.54 7.10
CA ARG A 100 6.05 -1.70 7.32
C ARG A 100 4.76 -1.31 8.04
N ALA A 101 3.68 -1.99 7.68
CA ALA A 101 2.37 -1.93 8.32
C ALA A 101 1.76 -3.34 8.38
N VAL A 102 0.71 -3.52 9.18
CA VAL A 102 0.01 -4.81 9.24
C VAL A 102 -0.52 -5.18 7.85
N PRO A 103 -0.34 -6.44 7.39
CA PRO A 103 -0.78 -6.85 6.05
C PRO A 103 -2.30 -6.91 5.90
N ALA A 104 -3.03 -6.98 6.97
CA ALA A 104 -4.48 -7.13 6.97
C ALA A 104 -4.94 -8.28 6.04
N SER A 105 -5.97 -8.08 5.23
CA SER A 105 -6.51 -9.13 4.35
C SER A 105 -5.58 -9.56 3.21
N THR A 106 -4.43 -8.90 2.98
CA THR A 106 -3.43 -9.43 2.04
C THR A 106 -2.72 -10.67 2.59
N PHE A 107 -2.66 -10.83 3.92
CA PHE A 107 -2.14 -12.04 4.55
C PHE A 107 -2.95 -13.31 4.22
N LYS A 108 -4.17 -13.17 3.74
CA LYS A 108 -4.97 -14.32 3.28
C LYS A 108 -4.28 -15.09 2.14
N LEU A 109 -3.38 -14.45 1.39
CA LEU A 109 -2.58 -15.11 0.34
C LEU A 109 -1.61 -16.13 0.95
N PRO A 110 -0.65 -15.76 1.82
CA PRO A 110 0.22 -16.75 2.45
C PRO A 110 -0.57 -17.72 3.35
N ASN A 111 -1.62 -17.29 4.06
CA ASN A 111 -2.44 -18.16 4.89
C ASN A 111 -3.05 -19.30 4.06
N THR A 112 -3.65 -19.01 2.91
CA THR A 112 -4.19 -20.02 1.98
C THR A 112 -3.11 -20.99 1.50
N LEU A 113 -1.93 -20.47 1.08
CA LEU A 113 -0.82 -21.32 0.63
C LEU A 113 -0.31 -22.25 1.73
N ILE A 114 -0.20 -21.74 2.95
CA ILE A 114 0.25 -22.53 4.10
C ILE A 114 -0.77 -23.62 4.43
N ALA A 115 -2.07 -23.30 4.42
CA ALA A 115 -3.13 -24.28 4.67
C ALA A 115 -3.10 -25.44 3.69
N LEU A 116 -3.02 -25.14 2.39
CA LEU A 116 -2.89 -26.15 1.34
C LEU A 116 -1.60 -26.95 1.48
N GLN A 117 -0.47 -26.29 1.73
CA GLN A 117 0.85 -26.91 1.83
C GLN A 117 0.99 -27.82 3.05
N THR A 118 0.33 -27.48 4.15
CA THR A 118 0.36 -28.28 5.39
C THR A 118 -0.73 -29.36 5.43
N GLY A 119 -1.65 -29.34 4.47
CA GLY A 119 -2.77 -30.28 4.37
C GLY A 119 -3.90 -30.03 5.37
N GLU A 120 -3.95 -28.83 5.99
CA GLU A 120 -5.06 -28.41 6.85
C GLU A 120 -6.33 -28.14 6.04
N VAL A 121 -6.16 -27.78 4.78
CA VAL A 121 -7.18 -27.73 3.74
C VAL A 121 -6.64 -28.53 2.56
N SER A 122 -7.38 -29.51 2.06
CA SER A 122 -6.90 -30.38 0.97
C SER A 122 -7.10 -29.73 -0.39
N ASP A 123 -8.11 -28.88 -0.53
CA ASP A 123 -8.46 -28.17 -1.77
C ASP A 123 -9.11 -26.83 -1.45
N VAL A 124 -9.05 -25.86 -2.35
CA VAL A 124 -9.70 -24.54 -2.19
C VAL A 124 -11.23 -24.62 -2.17
N ASP A 125 -11.80 -25.73 -2.60
CA ASP A 125 -13.24 -26.02 -2.59
C ASP A 125 -13.71 -26.77 -1.34
N ASP A 126 -12.80 -27.18 -0.44
CA ASP A 126 -13.14 -27.81 0.84
C ASP A 126 -13.84 -26.80 1.75
N VAL A 127 -14.97 -27.21 2.32
CA VAL A 127 -15.77 -26.38 3.23
C VAL A 127 -15.11 -26.31 4.61
N ILE A 128 -14.93 -25.10 5.07
CA ILE A 128 -14.39 -24.76 6.39
C ILE A 128 -15.53 -24.24 7.24
N SER A 129 -15.69 -24.81 8.45
CA SER A 129 -16.72 -24.42 9.41
C SER A 129 -16.05 -23.73 10.59
N PRO A 130 -16.03 -22.38 10.63
CA PRO A 130 -15.48 -21.64 11.75
C PRO A 130 -16.43 -21.69 12.96
N GLU A 131 -15.94 -21.37 14.16
CA GLU A 131 -16.81 -21.28 15.35
C GLU A 131 -17.89 -20.22 15.22
N SER A 132 -17.65 -19.16 14.43
CA SER A 132 -18.59 -18.07 14.14
C SER A 132 -18.52 -17.71 12.67
N GLY A 133 -19.65 -17.42 12.05
CA GLY A 133 -19.75 -17.09 10.62
C GLY A 133 -20.41 -18.23 9.83
N ASP A 134 -20.26 -18.16 8.52
CA ASP A 134 -20.83 -19.12 7.59
C ASP A 134 -19.82 -20.22 7.24
N ASP A 135 -20.31 -21.40 6.93
CA ASP A 135 -19.52 -22.50 6.37
C ASP A 135 -19.18 -22.16 4.91
N LEU A 136 -17.92 -21.85 4.63
CA LEU A 136 -17.45 -21.45 3.29
C LEU A 136 -16.19 -22.23 2.90
N SER A 137 -16.00 -22.41 1.60
CA SER A 137 -14.71 -22.82 1.05
C SER A 137 -13.75 -21.60 0.94
N LEU A 138 -12.44 -21.86 0.75
CA LEU A 138 -11.49 -20.77 0.46
C LEU A 138 -11.85 -20.02 -0.82
N ARG A 139 -12.43 -20.74 -1.82
CA ARG A 139 -12.93 -20.11 -3.06
C ARG A 139 -14.03 -19.08 -2.80
N GLU A 140 -14.89 -19.32 -1.83
CA GLU A 140 -15.99 -18.41 -1.47
C GLU A 140 -15.53 -17.32 -0.50
N ALA A 141 -14.70 -17.69 0.48
CA ALA A 141 -14.23 -16.80 1.55
C ALA A 141 -13.21 -15.75 1.07
N LEU A 142 -12.33 -16.11 0.12
CA LEU A 142 -11.28 -15.19 -0.32
C LEU A 142 -11.85 -13.95 -1.03
N PRO A 143 -12.73 -14.03 -2.04
CA PRO A 143 -13.30 -12.87 -2.71
C PRO A 143 -14.10 -11.95 -1.78
N THR A 144 -14.87 -12.53 -0.85
CA THR A 144 -15.70 -11.79 0.12
C THR A 144 -14.90 -11.22 1.30
N SER A 145 -13.61 -11.55 1.37
CA SER A 145 -12.74 -11.17 2.50
C SER A 145 -13.23 -11.72 3.84
N ASP A 146 -13.86 -12.89 3.84
CA ASP A 146 -14.36 -13.51 5.07
C ASP A 146 -13.23 -13.69 6.10
N VAL A 147 -13.38 -13.09 7.28
CA VAL A 147 -12.36 -13.13 8.34
C VAL A 147 -12.47 -14.41 9.15
N PRO A 148 -13.66 -14.83 9.60
CA PRO A 148 -13.82 -16.05 10.41
C PRO A 148 -13.24 -17.31 9.79
N VAL A 149 -13.45 -17.53 8.50
CA VAL A 149 -12.86 -18.68 7.79
C VAL A 149 -11.35 -18.66 7.81
N HIS A 150 -10.73 -17.50 7.57
CA HIS A 150 -9.27 -17.37 7.58
C HIS A 150 -8.66 -17.44 8.98
N GLN A 151 -9.38 -17.03 10.02
CA GLN A 151 -9.01 -17.22 11.42
C GLN A 151 -9.03 -18.71 11.78
N GLU A 152 -10.10 -19.43 11.47
CA GLU A 152 -10.20 -20.88 11.64
C GLU A 152 -9.06 -21.62 10.93
N VAL A 153 -8.74 -21.23 9.69
CA VAL A 153 -7.61 -21.78 8.93
C VAL A 153 -6.29 -21.54 9.65
N ALA A 154 -6.05 -20.33 10.15
CA ALA A 154 -4.82 -20.02 10.90
C ALA A 154 -4.70 -20.82 12.19
N ASP A 155 -5.80 -21.00 12.91
CA ASP A 155 -5.85 -21.83 14.13
C ASP A 155 -5.55 -23.31 13.83
N ARG A 156 -6.08 -23.86 12.74
CA ARG A 156 -5.76 -25.24 12.28
C ARG A 156 -4.30 -25.40 11.90
N ILE A 157 -3.70 -24.42 11.21
CA ILE A 157 -2.28 -24.41 10.89
C ILE A 157 -1.47 -24.43 12.20
N GLY A 158 -1.82 -23.60 13.16
CA GLY A 158 -1.18 -23.47 14.45
C GLY A 158 0.17 -22.76 14.42
N PHE A 159 0.62 -22.29 15.59
CA PHE A 159 1.76 -21.39 15.75
C PHE A 159 3.07 -21.87 15.11
N ASP A 160 3.50 -23.08 15.41
CA ASP A 160 4.81 -23.58 14.96
C ASP A 160 4.92 -23.66 13.43
N ARG A 161 3.85 -24.13 12.76
CA ARG A 161 3.82 -24.24 11.31
C ARG A 161 3.67 -22.88 10.66
N MET A 162 2.79 -22.02 11.19
CA MET A 162 2.61 -20.65 10.70
C MET A 162 3.93 -19.88 10.77
N SER A 163 4.59 -19.87 11.92
CA SER A 163 5.89 -19.20 12.10
C SER A 163 6.95 -19.76 11.14
N THR A 164 7.01 -21.10 10.97
CA THR A 164 7.96 -21.73 10.04
C THR A 164 7.71 -21.29 8.60
N TRP A 165 6.47 -21.22 8.15
CA TRP A 165 6.15 -20.90 6.77
C TRP A 165 6.25 -19.40 6.47
N VAL A 166 5.85 -18.53 7.40
CA VAL A 166 6.06 -17.08 7.30
C VAL A 166 7.55 -16.75 7.19
N ASP A 167 8.42 -17.46 7.96
CA ASP A 167 9.88 -17.34 7.82
C ASP A 167 10.38 -17.85 6.46
N ARG A 168 9.88 -19.00 5.97
CA ARG A 168 10.26 -19.54 4.66
C ARG A 168 9.86 -18.66 3.47
N PHE A 169 8.75 -17.94 3.59
CA PHE A 169 8.29 -16.99 2.60
C PHE A 169 9.04 -15.66 2.66
N ASP A 170 9.93 -15.48 3.65
CA ASP A 170 10.56 -14.19 3.93
C ASP A 170 9.54 -13.03 4.03
N TYR A 171 8.36 -13.32 4.60
CA TYR A 171 7.20 -12.43 4.58
C TYR A 171 7.32 -11.34 5.63
N GLY A 172 7.60 -10.12 5.21
CA GLY A 172 7.69 -8.93 6.04
C GLY A 172 8.70 -9.08 7.20
N ASN A 173 8.28 -8.70 8.42
CA ASN A 173 9.11 -8.83 9.62
C ASN A 173 9.16 -10.25 10.20
N ARG A 174 8.40 -11.20 9.63
CA ARG A 174 8.30 -12.63 10.03
C ARG A 174 7.80 -12.84 11.46
N ASN A 175 7.23 -11.85 12.08
CA ASN A 175 6.79 -11.89 13.46
C ASN A 175 5.31 -12.26 13.57
N VAL A 176 5.01 -13.52 13.84
CA VAL A 176 3.63 -14.03 14.03
C VAL A 176 3.14 -13.88 15.49
N GLY A 177 3.91 -13.22 16.35
CA GLY A 177 3.53 -12.96 17.73
C GLY A 177 3.61 -14.19 18.64
N GLU A 178 2.56 -14.42 19.40
CA GLU A 178 2.44 -15.48 20.39
C GLU A 178 1.36 -16.50 19.99
N GLU A 179 1.46 -17.75 20.48
CA GLU A 179 0.54 -18.84 20.16
C GLU A 179 -0.94 -18.48 20.39
N GLY A 180 -1.24 -17.67 21.40
CA GLY A 180 -2.61 -17.23 21.71
C GLY A 180 -3.16 -16.10 20.84
N ALA A 181 -2.47 -15.69 19.77
CA ALA A 181 -2.86 -14.61 18.87
C ALA A 181 -2.94 -15.03 17.38
N MET A 182 -3.11 -16.34 17.15
CA MET A 182 -3.11 -16.91 15.79
C MET A 182 -4.26 -16.42 14.91
N ASP A 183 -5.31 -15.88 15.51
CA ASP A 183 -6.51 -15.36 14.85
C ASP A 183 -6.39 -13.86 14.43
N ARG A 184 -5.34 -13.14 14.88
CA ARG A 184 -5.27 -11.68 14.71
C ARG A 184 -3.89 -11.08 14.43
N PHE A 185 -2.80 -11.84 14.49
CA PHE A 185 -1.43 -11.31 14.35
C PHE A 185 -1.18 -10.55 13.03
N TRP A 186 -1.97 -10.79 11.99
CA TRP A 186 -1.92 -10.07 10.71
C TRP A 186 -2.91 -8.90 10.60
N LEU A 187 -3.84 -8.77 11.56
CA LEU A 187 -4.87 -7.73 11.62
C LEU A 187 -4.45 -6.58 12.55
N GLU A 188 -3.95 -6.95 13.75
CA GLU A 188 -3.62 -6.05 14.85
C GLU A 188 -2.10 -5.95 15.09
N GLY A 189 -1.30 -6.73 14.36
CA GLY A 189 0.12 -6.93 14.59
C GLY A 189 0.39 -8.12 15.53
N PRO A 190 1.64 -8.52 15.67
CA PRO A 190 2.89 -7.82 15.32
C PRO A 190 3.45 -8.14 13.92
N LEU A 191 2.74 -8.89 13.05
CA LEU A 191 3.20 -9.10 11.69
C LEU A 191 3.03 -7.82 10.88
N GLU A 192 4.10 -7.38 10.23
CA GLU A 192 4.13 -6.18 9.40
C GLU A 192 4.91 -6.45 8.12
N ILE A 193 4.53 -5.77 7.04
CA ILE A 193 5.14 -5.88 5.72
C ILE A 193 5.13 -4.52 5.02
N SER A 194 6.14 -4.23 4.20
CA SER A 194 6.22 -3.01 3.39
C SER A 194 5.62 -3.21 2.00
N ALA A 195 5.36 -2.12 1.28
CA ALA A 195 4.88 -2.19 -0.10
C ALA A 195 5.91 -2.86 -1.03
N MET A 196 7.20 -2.62 -0.82
CA MET A 196 8.29 -3.29 -1.54
C MET A 196 8.26 -4.81 -1.31
N GLU A 197 8.12 -5.25 -0.07
CA GLU A 197 8.05 -6.67 0.28
C GLU A 197 6.77 -7.33 -0.25
N GLN A 198 5.63 -6.63 -0.22
CA GLN A 198 4.37 -7.11 -0.82
C GLN A 198 4.51 -7.34 -2.33
N ALA A 199 5.07 -6.36 -3.06
CA ALA A 199 5.27 -6.47 -4.51
C ALA A 199 6.22 -7.63 -4.85
N THR A 200 7.26 -7.86 -4.04
CA THR A 200 8.19 -8.99 -4.19
C THR A 200 7.48 -10.33 -3.92
N PHE A 201 6.72 -10.44 -2.84
CA PHE A 201 6.00 -11.67 -2.50
C PHE A 201 4.99 -12.07 -3.59
N VAL A 202 4.22 -11.10 -4.11
CA VAL A 202 3.27 -11.41 -5.20
C VAL A 202 3.99 -11.71 -6.52
N ALA A 203 5.24 -11.22 -6.73
CA ALA A 203 6.05 -11.58 -7.87
C ALA A 203 6.49 -13.06 -7.82
N GLU A 204 6.93 -13.54 -6.65
CA GLU A 204 7.26 -14.94 -6.45
C GLU A 204 6.04 -15.85 -6.61
N LEU A 205 4.86 -15.41 -6.12
CA LEU A 205 3.60 -16.12 -6.34
C LEU A 205 3.23 -16.21 -7.81
N ALA A 206 3.25 -15.07 -8.52
CA ALA A 206 2.88 -15.00 -9.94
C ALA A 206 3.81 -15.84 -10.82
N ARG A 207 5.08 -15.98 -10.44
CA ARG A 207 6.10 -16.79 -11.12
C ARG A 207 6.15 -18.25 -10.68
N GLU A 208 5.29 -18.64 -9.72
CA GLU A 208 5.28 -19.99 -9.13
C GLU A 208 6.60 -20.35 -8.44
N GLU A 209 7.31 -19.37 -7.87
CA GLU A 209 8.65 -19.50 -7.28
C GLU A 209 8.62 -19.61 -5.74
N LEU A 210 7.46 -19.44 -5.09
CA LEU A 210 7.33 -19.63 -3.65
C LEU A 210 7.65 -21.09 -3.25
N PRO A 211 8.22 -21.35 -2.05
CA PRO A 211 8.68 -22.68 -1.64
C PRO A 211 7.55 -23.64 -1.23
N VAL A 212 6.45 -23.63 -1.98
CA VAL A 212 5.29 -24.53 -1.83
C VAL A 212 5.01 -25.23 -3.15
N HIS A 213 4.17 -26.27 -3.13
CA HIS A 213 3.80 -26.96 -4.36
C HIS A 213 3.18 -26.00 -5.38
N VAL A 214 3.57 -26.17 -6.63
CA VAL A 214 3.13 -25.28 -7.73
C VAL A 214 1.61 -25.32 -7.96
N GLU A 215 1.00 -26.48 -7.73
CA GLU A 215 -0.47 -26.64 -7.80
C GLU A 215 -1.20 -25.77 -6.78
N HIS A 216 -0.63 -25.54 -5.58
CA HIS A 216 -1.23 -24.64 -4.58
C HIS A 216 -1.13 -23.18 -5.01
N GLN A 217 -0.01 -22.78 -5.62
CA GLN A 217 0.16 -21.43 -6.16
C GLN A 217 -0.83 -21.17 -7.30
N ARG A 218 -1.01 -22.13 -8.19
CA ARG A 218 -2.00 -22.05 -9.28
C ARG A 218 -3.43 -21.97 -8.76
N ALA A 219 -3.79 -22.81 -7.77
CA ALA A 219 -5.11 -22.78 -7.16
C ALA A 219 -5.41 -21.42 -6.53
N LEU A 220 -4.44 -20.81 -5.83
CA LEU A 220 -4.57 -19.46 -5.29
C LEU A 220 -4.66 -18.41 -6.40
N ARG A 221 -3.79 -18.49 -7.42
CA ARG A 221 -3.80 -17.57 -8.56
C ARG A 221 -5.20 -17.50 -9.21
N ASP A 222 -5.84 -18.65 -9.43
CA ASP A 222 -7.18 -18.71 -10.04
C ASP A 222 -8.25 -17.97 -9.21
N LEU A 223 -8.04 -17.81 -7.89
CA LEU A 223 -8.93 -17.06 -7.01
C LEU A 223 -8.67 -15.55 -7.00
N LEU A 224 -7.55 -15.10 -7.56
CA LEU A 224 -7.14 -13.70 -7.56
C LEU A 224 -7.44 -12.97 -8.88
N LEU A 225 -7.93 -13.66 -9.91
CA LEU A 225 -8.30 -13.04 -11.18
C LEU A 225 -9.50 -12.11 -10.97
N VAL A 226 -9.28 -10.81 -11.15
CA VAL A 226 -10.32 -9.77 -11.01
C VAL A 226 -10.73 -9.16 -12.35
N GLU A 227 -9.87 -9.25 -13.37
CA GLU A 227 -10.18 -8.72 -14.69
C GLU A 227 -9.47 -9.52 -15.80
N GLU A 228 -10.19 -9.81 -16.86
CA GLU A 228 -9.64 -10.34 -18.09
C GLU A 228 -10.05 -9.41 -19.24
N GLY A 229 -9.06 -8.69 -19.77
CA GLY A 229 -9.23 -7.71 -20.84
C GLY A 229 -8.51 -8.11 -22.13
N PRO A 230 -8.70 -7.34 -23.23
CA PRO A 230 -7.98 -7.58 -24.46
C PRO A 230 -6.47 -7.44 -24.29
N GLY A 231 -5.77 -8.56 -24.18
CA GLY A 231 -4.31 -8.62 -24.07
C GLY A 231 -3.74 -8.50 -22.67
N HIS A 232 -4.56 -8.45 -21.63
CA HIS A 232 -4.08 -8.48 -20.25
C HIS A 232 -5.00 -9.28 -19.33
N GLN A 233 -4.44 -9.75 -18.23
CA GLN A 233 -5.15 -10.28 -17.06
C GLN A 233 -4.64 -9.56 -15.82
N LEU A 234 -5.57 -9.15 -14.94
CA LEU A 234 -5.26 -8.51 -13.67
C LEU A 234 -5.66 -9.44 -12.53
N PHE A 235 -4.71 -9.71 -11.67
CA PHE A 235 -4.88 -10.49 -10.46
C PHE A 235 -4.63 -9.57 -9.27
N ALA A 236 -5.56 -9.50 -8.32
CA ALA A 236 -5.39 -8.56 -7.22
C ALA A 236 -6.11 -8.98 -5.95
N ARG A 237 -5.66 -8.38 -4.85
CA ARG A 237 -6.25 -8.50 -3.53
C ARG A 237 -6.21 -7.17 -2.79
N THR A 238 -7.32 -6.82 -2.14
CA THR A 238 -7.38 -5.69 -1.21
C THR A 238 -7.11 -6.15 0.23
N GLY A 239 -6.64 -5.21 1.05
CA GLY A 239 -6.55 -5.33 2.50
C GLY A 239 -6.95 -4.02 3.16
N LEU A 240 -7.50 -4.10 4.38
CA LEU A 240 -7.80 -2.95 5.22
C LEU A 240 -7.47 -3.33 6.65
N GLY A 241 -6.61 -2.55 7.30
CA GLY A 241 -6.31 -2.68 8.72
C GLY A 241 -7.53 -2.35 9.57
N VAL A 242 -7.55 -2.89 10.78
CA VAL A 242 -8.61 -2.63 11.78
C VAL A 242 -7.92 -2.44 13.12
N ASP A 243 -8.37 -1.45 13.88
CA ASP A 243 -7.87 -1.17 15.24
C ASP A 243 -6.35 -0.90 15.33
N VAL A 244 -5.76 -0.36 14.25
CA VAL A 244 -4.36 0.08 14.17
C VAL A 244 -4.30 1.54 13.71
N ASP A 245 -3.21 2.25 14.02
CA ASP A 245 -3.01 3.65 13.67
C ASP A 245 -1.55 3.87 13.21
N PRO A 246 -1.32 4.32 11.96
CA PRO A 246 -2.31 4.57 10.90
C PRO A 246 -2.95 3.30 10.37
N VAL A 247 -4.19 3.39 9.84
CA VAL A 247 -4.89 2.26 9.23
C VAL A 247 -4.37 2.02 7.81
N PRO A 248 -3.69 0.90 7.51
CA PRO A 248 -3.23 0.62 6.16
C PRO A 248 -4.37 0.11 5.28
N GLY A 249 -4.53 0.74 4.13
CA GLY A 249 -5.36 0.27 3.02
C GLY A 249 -4.50 -0.30 1.91
N TRP A 250 -4.61 -1.59 1.61
CA TRP A 250 -3.78 -2.29 0.64
C TRP A 250 -4.52 -2.61 -0.65
N TRP A 251 -3.83 -2.54 -1.78
CA TRP A 251 -4.18 -3.20 -3.03
C TRP A 251 -2.92 -3.77 -3.66
N VAL A 252 -2.83 -5.09 -3.72
CA VAL A 252 -1.63 -5.80 -4.18
C VAL A 252 -2.00 -6.80 -5.26
N GLY A 253 -1.09 -7.06 -6.20
CA GLY A 253 -1.37 -7.98 -7.28
C GLY A 253 -0.38 -7.90 -8.42
N TRP A 254 -0.82 -8.37 -9.59
CA TRP A 254 0.00 -8.32 -10.81
C TRP A 254 -0.87 -8.24 -12.07
N VAL A 255 -0.25 -7.74 -13.12
CA VAL A 255 -0.79 -7.71 -14.48
C VAL A 255 0.06 -8.58 -15.37
N GLU A 256 -0.58 -9.46 -16.12
CA GLU A 256 0.04 -10.25 -17.18
C GLU A 256 -0.35 -9.67 -18.55
N GLN A 257 0.65 -9.34 -19.38
CA GLN A 257 0.47 -8.85 -20.74
C GLN A 257 1.37 -9.64 -21.69
N GLY A 258 0.82 -10.68 -22.34
CA GLY A 258 1.61 -11.56 -23.19
C GLY A 258 2.71 -12.29 -22.39
N SER A 259 3.98 -11.89 -22.54
CA SER A 259 5.12 -12.41 -21.77
C SER A 259 5.51 -11.53 -20.57
N ASP A 260 4.94 -10.35 -20.49
CA ASP A 260 5.35 -9.35 -19.50
C ASP A 260 4.53 -9.52 -18.22
N LEU A 261 5.21 -9.46 -17.08
CA LEU A 261 4.65 -9.63 -15.76
C LEU A 261 5.06 -8.42 -14.90
N HIS A 262 4.08 -7.62 -14.54
CA HIS A 262 4.25 -6.47 -13.66
C HIS A 262 3.52 -6.71 -12.35
N THR A 263 4.24 -6.73 -11.25
CA THR A 263 3.64 -6.88 -9.92
C THR A 263 3.58 -5.54 -9.21
N PHE A 264 2.58 -5.36 -8.37
CA PHE A 264 2.38 -4.08 -7.73
C PHE A 264 1.89 -4.21 -6.28
N ALA A 265 2.18 -3.18 -5.51
CA ALA A 265 1.60 -2.95 -4.20
C ALA A 265 1.31 -1.46 -4.00
N LEU A 266 0.07 -1.15 -3.69
CA LEU A 266 -0.37 0.15 -3.21
C LEU A 266 -0.66 0.03 -1.72
N ARG A 267 -0.21 1.03 -0.93
CA ARG A 267 -0.63 1.24 0.47
C ARG A 267 -1.12 2.67 0.62
N LEU A 268 -2.30 2.83 1.19
CA LEU A 268 -2.84 4.11 1.65
C LEU A 268 -2.82 4.16 3.17
N GLU A 269 -2.73 5.36 3.73
CA GLU A 269 -3.16 5.65 5.09
C GLU A 269 -4.64 6.03 5.02
N VAL A 270 -5.48 5.25 5.67
CA VAL A 270 -6.95 5.35 5.60
C VAL A 270 -7.45 6.04 6.86
N GLU A 271 -8.11 7.18 6.72
CA GLU A 271 -8.75 7.90 7.81
C GLU A 271 -10.24 7.55 7.94
N ASP A 272 -10.88 7.21 6.81
CA ASP A 272 -12.29 6.86 6.76
C ASP A 272 -12.65 5.84 5.66
N GLN A 273 -13.93 5.56 5.50
CA GLN A 273 -14.42 4.59 4.51
C GLN A 273 -14.23 5.08 3.06
N GLU A 274 -14.27 6.39 2.81
CA GLU A 274 -14.09 6.97 1.47
C GLU A 274 -12.66 6.74 0.99
N ASP A 275 -11.68 6.94 1.87
CA ASP A 275 -10.27 6.65 1.59
C ASP A 275 -10.05 5.16 1.27
N ALA A 276 -10.71 4.28 2.05
CA ALA A 276 -10.61 2.84 1.83
C ALA A 276 -11.13 2.42 0.44
N GLU A 277 -12.10 3.11 -0.13
CA GLU A 277 -12.65 2.85 -1.45
C GLU A 277 -11.70 3.30 -2.59
N LEU A 278 -10.77 4.22 -2.32
CA LEU A 278 -9.82 4.73 -3.31
C LEU A 278 -8.71 3.74 -3.70
N ARG A 279 -8.47 2.69 -2.93
CA ARG A 279 -7.34 1.76 -3.15
C ARG A 279 -7.24 1.22 -4.57
N GLU A 280 -8.34 0.74 -5.13
CA GLU A 280 -8.35 0.16 -6.49
C GLU A 280 -8.29 1.25 -7.56
N SER A 281 -9.02 2.35 -7.39
CA SER A 281 -9.06 3.43 -8.39
C SER A 281 -7.71 4.11 -8.55
N LEU A 282 -7.04 4.47 -7.44
CA LEU A 282 -5.72 5.09 -7.48
C LEU A 282 -4.65 4.12 -7.99
N GLY A 283 -4.71 2.85 -7.58
CA GLY A 283 -3.80 1.84 -8.09
C GLY A 283 -3.94 1.62 -9.59
N ARG A 284 -5.16 1.60 -10.12
CA ARG A 284 -5.43 1.52 -11.56
C ARG A 284 -4.94 2.76 -12.30
N GLU A 285 -5.15 3.95 -11.75
CA GLU A 285 -4.65 5.20 -12.32
C GLU A 285 -3.12 5.17 -12.46
N LEU A 286 -2.41 4.72 -11.42
CA LEU A 286 -0.95 4.56 -11.44
C LEU A 286 -0.50 3.50 -12.44
N LEU A 287 -1.19 2.36 -12.54
CA LEU A 287 -0.89 1.33 -13.54
C LEU A 287 -1.10 1.84 -14.97
N VAL A 288 -2.11 2.69 -15.21
CA VAL A 288 -2.33 3.35 -16.51
C VAL A 288 -1.24 4.38 -16.78
N ALA A 289 -0.88 5.21 -15.80
CA ALA A 289 0.18 6.21 -15.94
C ALA A 289 1.57 5.60 -16.19
N LEU A 290 1.75 4.34 -15.82
CA LEU A 290 2.97 3.54 -16.02
C LEU A 290 2.87 2.60 -17.25
N ASP A 291 1.87 2.76 -18.10
CA ASP A 291 1.63 1.96 -19.32
C ASP A 291 1.43 0.44 -19.08
N VAL A 292 1.02 0.06 -17.86
CA VAL A 292 0.75 -1.34 -17.47
C VAL A 292 -0.70 -1.73 -17.72
N LEU A 293 -1.65 -0.81 -17.61
CA LEU A 293 -3.04 -1.03 -18.00
C LEU A 293 -3.45 -0.06 -19.11
N PRO A 294 -4.36 -0.44 -19.99
CA PRO A 294 -4.89 0.48 -20.99
C PRO A 294 -5.71 1.60 -20.30
N ALA A 295 -5.69 2.80 -20.90
CA ALA A 295 -6.64 3.84 -20.52
C ALA A 295 -8.08 3.38 -20.82
N ALA A 296 -9.01 3.65 -19.90
CA ALA A 296 -10.40 3.24 -19.99
C ALA A 296 -11.16 3.99 -21.10
#